data_fddc354507623bfbe4d2f045f67383a4
#
_entry.id   fddc354507623bfbe4d2f045f67383a4
#
_cell.length_a   1.000
_cell.length_b   1.000
_cell.length_c   1.000
_cell.angle_alpha   90.00
_cell.angle_beta   90.00
_cell.angle_gamma   90.00
#
_symmetry.space_group_name_H-M   'P 1'
#
loop_
_entity.id
_entity.type
_entity.pdbx_description
1 polymer ?
#
loop_
_entity_poly.entity_id
_entity_poly.type
_entity_poly.pdbx_seq_one_letter_code
_entity_poly.pdbx_strand_id
1 'polypeptide(L)'
;MQVLVLMVPVFFGFMGFAIDLGRLYMARNELKTAANAMAIAAAQRLNGTEAAIEAATAYAQIPIDATGGVANKYDFGGSTIGETNGTLNSEAPALTFYDASSAATGVEGSTGGEASGATAKHVRVVVRGEAPTIFWRFLAIGLEGRVNLAAQSVAGQSAPVCQACGVEPIAVQAVSIEDTVDFGFVPGTRYTLGYLCTGGPTPGALANTDSRVPYVMLNRLNESATFLTDELTQLYRIGSQGLPPASDPAVYCLRVNAEEPVWVNAAPLACNANRVANQVSTFLCGLAARFDNATVPAVCNAVAESDTVIAANPADSDLADIEDYTAYTGNNRRIITVPIVETAAESTMVVLGFRQFLIEPAANDSTINAADQNGRFAALYIGSRIPVKQGRIDGCTQAAGPGKVVLHQ
;
A
#
# COMPACT_ATOMS: atom_id res chain seq x y z
N MET A 1 -31.40 49.88 37.25
CA MET A 1 -31.69 49.77 35.81
C MET A 1 -30.48 50.04 34.93
N GLN A 2 -29.65 51.05 35.17
CA GLN A 2 -28.49 51.38 34.30
C GLN A 2 -27.48 50.26 34.13
N VAL A 3 -27.18 49.50 35.18
CA VAL A 3 -26.22 48.35 35.13
C VAL A 3 -26.74 47.23 34.21
N LEU A 4 -28.03 46.96 34.21
CA LEU A 4 -28.65 45.91 33.41
C LEU A 4 -28.59 46.26 31.90
N VAL A 5 -28.77 47.53 31.52
CA VAL A 5 -28.69 48.01 30.15
C VAL A 5 -27.27 47.85 29.59
N LEU A 6 -26.22 48.01 30.40
CA LEU A 6 -24.84 47.82 30.00
C LEU A 6 -24.41 46.32 29.97
N MET A 7 -24.98 45.51 30.86
CA MET A 7 -24.65 44.11 30.95
C MET A 7 -25.22 43.27 29.78
N VAL A 8 -26.42 43.62 29.30
CA VAL A 8 -27.05 42.85 28.19
C VAL A 8 -26.21 42.82 26.92
N PRO A 9 -25.70 43.93 26.36
CA PRO A 9 -24.84 43.88 25.20
C PRO A 9 -23.53 43.10 25.43
N VAL A 10 -22.98 43.17 26.66
CA VAL A 10 -21.76 42.44 27.01
C VAL A 10 -22.01 40.93 26.98
N PHE A 11 -23.13 40.45 27.56
CA PHE A 11 -23.51 39.04 27.49
C PHE A 11 -23.76 38.55 26.06
N PHE A 12 -24.46 39.36 25.24
CA PHE A 12 -24.65 39.01 23.81
C PHE A 12 -23.34 39.00 23.03
N GLY A 13 -22.42 39.89 23.34
CA GLY A 13 -21.06 39.88 22.76
C GLY A 13 -20.28 38.59 23.11
N PHE A 14 -20.25 38.19 24.34
CA PHE A 14 -19.59 36.94 24.77
C PHE A 14 -20.28 35.72 24.17
N MET A 15 -21.60 35.67 24.12
CA MET A 15 -22.33 34.55 23.52
C MET A 15 -22.10 34.47 22.04
N GLY A 16 -22.08 35.58 21.33
CA GLY A 16 -21.76 35.63 19.90
C GLY A 16 -20.33 35.22 19.58
N PHE A 17 -19.36 35.64 20.42
CA PHE A 17 -17.97 35.23 20.33
C PHE A 17 -17.82 33.72 20.53
N ALA A 18 -18.50 33.15 21.52
CA ALA A 18 -18.45 31.71 21.77
C ALA A 18 -19.01 30.89 20.59
N ILE A 19 -20.07 31.36 19.94
CA ILE A 19 -20.63 30.72 18.74
C ILE A 19 -19.65 30.78 17.57
N ASP A 20 -19.07 31.93 17.27
CA ASP A 20 -18.11 32.08 16.19
C ASP A 20 -16.86 31.25 16.44
N LEU A 21 -16.32 31.22 17.67
CA LEU A 21 -15.17 30.41 18.04
C LEU A 21 -15.47 28.91 17.88
N GLY A 22 -16.66 28.46 18.31
CA GLY A 22 -17.11 27.08 18.11
C GLY A 22 -17.15 26.67 16.64
N ARG A 23 -17.64 27.56 15.77
CA ARG A 23 -17.68 27.33 14.32
C ARG A 23 -16.28 27.30 13.69
N LEU A 24 -15.40 28.21 14.07
CA LEU A 24 -14.00 28.21 13.60
C LEU A 24 -13.28 26.93 14.04
N TYR A 25 -13.52 26.46 15.26
CA TYR A 25 -12.95 25.21 15.74
C TYR A 25 -13.46 24.00 14.93
N MET A 26 -14.76 23.96 14.64
CA MET A 26 -15.33 22.89 13.79
C MET A 26 -14.74 22.93 12.38
N ALA A 27 -14.67 24.09 11.74
CA ALA A 27 -14.11 24.25 10.40
C ALA A 27 -12.61 23.84 10.37
N ARG A 28 -11.84 24.21 11.40
CA ARG A 28 -10.43 23.81 11.51
C ARG A 28 -10.27 22.29 11.64
N ASN A 29 -11.11 21.63 12.42
CA ASN A 29 -11.07 20.17 12.58
C ASN A 29 -11.43 19.45 11.28
N GLU A 30 -12.33 20.00 10.52
CA GLU A 30 -12.70 19.47 9.21
C GLU A 30 -11.56 19.59 8.20
N LEU A 31 -10.93 20.77 8.13
CA LEU A 31 -9.71 20.95 7.32
C LEU A 31 -8.61 19.95 7.73
N LYS A 32 -8.45 19.71 9.04
CA LYS A 32 -7.48 18.72 9.54
C LYS A 32 -7.84 17.30 9.11
N THR A 33 -9.12 16.94 9.15
CA THR A 33 -9.61 15.64 8.71
C THR A 33 -9.37 15.44 7.21
N ALA A 34 -9.67 16.46 6.41
CA ALA A 34 -9.40 16.44 4.97
C ALA A 34 -7.90 16.31 4.69
N ALA A 35 -7.07 17.12 5.34
CA ALA A 35 -5.62 17.06 5.18
C ALA A 35 -5.05 15.67 5.56
N ASN A 36 -5.56 15.06 6.64
CA ASN A 36 -5.15 13.70 7.05
C ASN A 36 -5.53 12.66 5.99
N ALA A 37 -6.76 12.70 5.50
CA ALA A 37 -7.25 11.75 4.50
C ALA A 37 -6.46 11.88 3.18
N MET A 38 -6.22 13.11 2.71
CA MET A 38 -5.41 13.39 1.52
C MET A 38 -3.97 12.89 1.69
N ALA A 39 -3.34 13.18 2.84
CA ALA A 39 -1.98 12.78 3.11
C ALA A 39 -1.82 11.25 3.12
N ILE A 40 -2.74 10.53 3.76
CA ILE A 40 -2.74 9.06 3.78
C ILE A 40 -2.92 8.50 2.36
N ALA A 41 -3.88 9.03 1.60
CA ALA A 41 -4.16 8.57 0.24
C ALA A 41 -2.95 8.78 -0.68
N ALA A 42 -2.31 9.95 -0.61
CA ALA A 42 -1.10 10.25 -1.36
C ALA A 42 0.07 9.32 -0.96
N ALA A 43 0.31 9.17 0.35
CA ALA A 43 1.42 8.35 0.84
C ALA A 43 1.33 6.87 0.42
N GLN A 44 0.13 6.34 0.20
CA GLN A 44 -0.08 4.97 -0.30
C GLN A 44 0.45 4.77 -1.73
N ARG A 45 0.67 5.84 -2.48
CA ARG A 45 1.15 5.82 -3.87
C ARG A 45 2.64 6.13 -4.00
N LEU A 46 3.31 6.45 -2.90
CA LEU A 46 4.76 6.66 -2.90
C LEU A 46 5.45 5.29 -2.95
N ASN A 47 5.61 4.76 -4.13
CA ASN A 47 6.11 3.43 -4.41
C ASN A 47 7.58 3.40 -4.88
N GLY A 48 8.24 4.56 -4.93
CA GLY A 48 9.64 4.67 -5.33
C GLY A 48 9.87 4.64 -6.85
N THR A 49 8.86 5.00 -7.65
CA THR A 49 8.98 5.18 -9.10
C THR A 49 9.01 6.67 -9.46
N GLU A 50 9.45 7.00 -10.67
CA GLU A 50 9.45 8.39 -11.14
C GLU A 50 8.04 8.99 -11.20
N ALA A 51 7.05 8.18 -11.56
CA ALA A 51 5.63 8.59 -11.62
C ALA A 51 4.94 8.67 -10.25
N ALA A 52 5.61 8.31 -9.15
CA ALA A 52 5.00 8.21 -7.82
C ALA A 52 4.35 9.51 -7.34
N ILE A 53 4.97 10.67 -7.60
CA ILE A 53 4.43 11.97 -7.19
C ILE A 53 3.14 12.30 -7.95
N GLU A 54 3.09 12.05 -9.25
CA GLU A 54 1.90 12.28 -10.06
C GLU A 54 0.75 11.38 -9.60
N ALA A 55 1.01 10.09 -9.42
CA ALA A 55 0.05 9.14 -8.88
C ALA A 55 -0.43 9.52 -7.47
N ALA A 56 0.48 9.93 -6.58
CA ALA A 56 0.15 10.38 -5.23
C ALA A 56 -0.73 11.64 -5.23
N THR A 57 -0.42 12.59 -6.12
CA THR A 57 -1.18 13.82 -6.27
C THR A 57 -2.61 13.54 -6.75
N ALA A 58 -2.78 12.68 -7.75
CA ALA A 58 -4.10 12.24 -8.21
C ALA A 58 -4.90 11.52 -7.11
N TYR A 59 -4.24 10.64 -6.35
CA TYR A 59 -4.90 9.91 -5.26
C TYR A 59 -5.27 10.77 -4.05
N ALA A 60 -4.53 11.84 -3.80
CA ALA A 60 -4.87 12.79 -2.74
C ALA A 60 -6.23 13.46 -2.95
N GLN A 61 -6.70 13.54 -4.19
CA GLN A 61 -7.99 14.15 -4.52
C GLN A 61 -9.18 13.26 -4.12
N ILE A 62 -9.04 11.95 -4.15
CA ILE A 62 -10.16 11.00 -3.96
C ILE A 62 -10.92 11.23 -2.65
N PRO A 63 -10.28 11.41 -1.47
CA PRO A 63 -10.99 11.61 -0.21
C PRO A 63 -11.84 12.87 -0.14
N ILE A 64 -11.54 13.87 -0.97
CA ILE A 64 -12.23 15.15 -0.98
C ILE A 64 -13.12 15.35 -2.23
N ASP A 65 -13.19 14.35 -3.10
CA ASP A 65 -14.04 14.39 -4.29
C ASP A 65 -15.51 14.52 -3.90
N ALA A 66 -16.22 15.41 -4.58
CA ALA A 66 -17.65 15.70 -4.37
C ALA A 66 -18.54 14.46 -4.54
N THR A 67 -18.14 13.51 -5.38
CA THR A 67 -18.94 12.34 -5.75
C THR A 67 -18.86 11.18 -4.79
N GLY A 68 -18.01 11.23 -3.75
CA GLY A 68 -17.88 10.12 -2.82
C GLY A 68 -16.81 10.24 -1.75
N GLY A 69 -16.12 11.38 -1.69
CA GLY A 69 -15.06 11.59 -0.70
C GLY A 69 -15.60 11.70 0.72
N VAL A 70 -15.18 10.79 1.60
CA VAL A 70 -15.66 10.73 3.01
C VAL A 70 -15.19 11.88 3.89
N ALA A 71 -14.17 12.63 3.47
CA ALA A 71 -13.63 13.77 4.20
C ALA A 71 -14.27 15.13 3.77
N ASN A 72 -15.20 15.10 2.82
CA ASN A 72 -15.81 16.29 2.23
C ASN A 72 -17.16 16.65 2.86
N LYS A 73 -17.18 16.90 4.17
CA LYS A 73 -18.41 17.30 4.84
C LYS A 73 -18.81 18.77 4.63
N TYR A 74 -17.87 19.64 4.33
CA TYR A 74 -18.10 21.09 4.12
C TYR A 74 -17.94 21.50 2.68
N ASP A 75 -18.24 20.58 1.77
CA ASP A 75 -18.27 20.83 0.33
C ASP A 75 -16.96 21.45 -0.20
N PHE A 76 -15.86 20.77 0.07
CA PHE A 76 -14.65 20.95 -0.73
C PHE A 76 -14.86 20.45 -2.16
N GLY A 77 -16.13 20.13 -2.48
CA GLY A 77 -16.57 19.52 -3.69
C GLY A 77 -16.16 20.30 -4.91
N GLY A 78 -15.65 19.58 -5.90
CA GLY A 78 -15.10 20.12 -7.12
C GLY A 78 -13.74 20.79 -6.95
N SER A 79 -13.13 20.78 -5.76
CA SER A 79 -11.75 21.24 -5.60
C SER A 79 -10.81 20.20 -6.17
N THR A 80 -10.29 20.46 -7.33
CA THR A 80 -9.09 19.78 -7.82
C THR A 80 -7.86 20.38 -7.14
N ILE A 81 -6.81 19.57 -6.96
CA ILE A 81 -5.52 20.10 -6.52
C ILE A 81 -5.08 21.12 -7.59
N GLY A 82 -4.92 22.37 -7.20
CA GLY A 82 -4.62 23.47 -8.13
C GLY A 82 -5.79 24.41 -8.44
N GLU A 83 -7.02 24.10 -8.01
CA GLU A 83 -8.19 24.97 -8.24
C GLU A 83 -8.76 25.51 -6.93
N THR A 84 -9.20 26.75 -6.94
CA THR A 84 -9.97 27.33 -5.83
C THR A 84 -11.42 26.92 -5.95
N ASN A 85 -11.99 26.31 -4.94
CA ASN A 85 -13.38 25.91 -4.97
C ASN A 85 -14.03 25.86 -3.58
N GLY A 86 -15.35 25.95 -3.59
CA GLY A 86 -16.23 25.67 -2.47
C GLY A 86 -16.76 26.90 -1.73
N THR A 87 -17.78 26.65 -0.93
CA THR A 87 -18.46 27.65 -0.08
C THR A 87 -17.56 28.28 0.98
N LEU A 88 -16.37 27.71 1.21
CA LEU A 88 -15.36 28.23 2.13
C LEU A 88 -14.23 28.99 1.46
N ASN A 89 -14.30 29.30 0.14
CA ASN A 89 -13.17 29.90 -0.58
C ASN A 89 -11.84 29.23 -0.25
N SER A 90 -11.79 27.92 -0.33
CA SER A 90 -10.54 27.18 -0.07
C SER A 90 -9.54 27.42 -1.20
N GLU A 91 -8.32 27.76 -0.84
CA GLU A 91 -7.21 27.66 -1.78
C GLU A 91 -6.96 26.19 -2.12
N ALA A 92 -6.39 25.93 -3.30
CA ALA A 92 -5.97 24.61 -3.68
C ALA A 92 -5.08 23.97 -2.61
N PRO A 93 -5.31 22.72 -2.24
CA PRO A 93 -4.42 22.01 -1.34
C PRO A 93 -3.00 21.97 -1.90
N ALA A 94 -2.02 22.36 -1.08
CA ALA A 94 -0.61 22.27 -1.44
C ALA A 94 -0.03 20.95 -0.98
N LEU A 95 0.54 20.17 -1.91
CA LEU A 95 1.28 18.93 -1.62
C LEU A 95 2.76 19.17 -1.82
N THR A 96 3.56 18.73 -0.85
CA THR A 96 5.02 18.75 -0.93
C THR A 96 5.54 17.38 -0.51
N PHE A 97 6.49 16.84 -1.27
CA PHE A 97 7.01 15.49 -1.09
C PHE A 97 8.42 15.52 -0.54
N TYR A 98 8.76 14.59 0.35
CA TYR A 98 10.01 14.54 1.07
C TYR A 98 10.56 13.11 1.14
N ASP A 99 11.86 12.99 1.23
CA ASP A 99 12.56 11.71 1.44
C ASP A 99 12.60 11.29 2.90
N ALA A 100 12.52 12.25 3.84
CA ALA A 100 12.58 12.01 5.29
C ALA A 100 11.39 12.63 6.04
N SER A 101 10.93 11.96 7.09
CA SER A 101 9.83 12.42 7.94
C SER A 101 10.17 13.72 8.67
N SER A 102 11.40 13.89 9.11
CA SER A 102 11.88 15.11 9.79
C SER A 102 11.79 16.35 8.91
N ALA A 103 12.14 16.23 7.62
CA ALA A 103 12.00 17.31 6.66
C ALA A 103 10.52 17.62 6.39
N ALA A 104 9.68 16.58 6.27
CA ALA A 104 8.25 16.72 6.05
C ALA A 104 7.53 17.39 7.22
N THR A 105 7.91 17.11 8.46
CA THR A 105 7.34 17.74 9.65
C THR A 105 7.89 19.14 9.95
N GLY A 106 8.99 19.53 9.29
CA GLY A 106 9.61 20.85 9.48
C GLY A 106 10.39 20.97 10.77
N VAL A 107 10.99 19.86 11.25
CA VAL A 107 11.88 19.89 12.42
C VAL A 107 13.15 20.68 12.07
N GLU A 108 13.48 21.65 12.90
CA GLU A 108 14.69 22.49 12.72
C GLU A 108 15.96 21.63 12.75
N GLY A 109 16.83 21.80 11.77
CA GLY A 109 18.05 20.99 11.63
C GLY A 109 17.83 19.61 11.00
N SER A 110 16.65 19.34 10.43
CA SER A 110 16.36 18.09 9.73
C SER A 110 17.25 17.90 8.50
N THR A 111 17.78 16.70 8.34
CA THR A 111 18.41 16.25 7.10
C THR A 111 17.33 15.70 6.18
N GLY A 112 17.31 16.14 4.93
CA GLY A 112 16.33 15.76 3.92
C GLY A 112 15.70 16.99 3.27
N GLY A 113 15.15 16.84 2.09
CA GLY A 113 14.61 17.90 1.28
C GLY A 113 13.38 17.47 0.49
N GLU A 114 12.97 18.34 -0.43
CA GLU A 114 11.97 17.98 -1.43
C GLU A 114 12.52 16.85 -2.29
N ALA A 115 11.70 15.81 -2.47
CA ALA A 115 12.10 14.56 -3.09
C ALA A 115 11.54 14.45 -4.51
N SER A 116 12.28 13.74 -5.38
CA SER A 116 11.77 13.25 -6.65
C SER A 116 10.82 12.06 -6.44
N GLY A 117 10.10 11.66 -7.48
CA GLY A 117 9.20 10.50 -7.41
C GLY A 117 9.88 9.24 -6.89
N ALA A 118 11.09 8.94 -7.37
CA ALA A 118 11.85 7.75 -6.99
C ALA A 118 12.34 7.74 -5.53
N THR A 119 12.46 8.91 -4.88
CA THR A 119 12.99 9.06 -3.52
C THR A 119 11.94 9.47 -2.50
N ALA A 120 10.76 9.93 -2.94
CA ALA A 120 9.69 10.39 -2.08
C ALA A 120 9.13 9.27 -1.19
N LYS A 121 9.13 9.48 0.11
CA LYS A 121 8.56 8.57 1.12
C LYS A 121 7.51 9.23 2.00
N HIS A 122 7.49 10.54 2.02
CA HIS A 122 6.60 11.35 2.88
C HIS A 122 5.94 12.44 2.06
N VAL A 123 4.73 12.80 2.43
CA VAL A 123 3.99 13.90 1.85
C VAL A 123 3.45 14.81 2.93
N ARG A 124 3.63 16.10 2.76
CA ARG A 124 2.97 17.15 3.55
C ARG A 124 1.84 17.72 2.72
N VAL A 125 0.66 17.73 3.30
CA VAL A 125 -0.54 18.35 2.73
C VAL A 125 -0.92 19.55 3.58
N VAL A 126 -1.07 20.70 2.94
CA VAL A 126 -1.57 21.93 3.57
C VAL A 126 -2.90 22.31 2.90
N VAL A 127 -3.96 22.36 3.69
CA VAL A 127 -5.28 22.78 3.24
C VAL A 127 -5.61 24.11 3.90
N ARG A 128 -6.06 25.09 3.12
CA ARG A 128 -6.47 26.42 3.57
C ARG A 128 -7.90 26.69 3.21
N GLY A 129 -8.60 27.42 4.04
CA GLY A 129 -9.96 27.82 3.79
C GLY A 129 -10.35 29.05 4.62
N GLU A 130 -11.39 29.75 4.19
CA GLU A 130 -11.95 30.91 4.88
C GLU A 130 -13.27 30.52 5.54
N ALA A 131 -13.39 30.75 6.83
CA ALA A 131 -14.63 30.53 7.55
C ALA A 131 -15.33 31.86 7.86
N PRO A 132 -16.63 32.00 7.55
CA PRO A 132 -17.36 33.21 7.86
C PRO A 132 -17.66 33.31 9.36
N THR A 133 -17.46 34.50 9.93
CA THR A 133 -17.91 34.86 11.27
C THR A 133 -19.24 35.55 11.21
N ILE A 134 -20.16 35.25 12.13
CA ILE A 134 -21.50 35.81 12.15
C ILE A 134 -21.56 37.01 13.12
N PHE A 135 -21.13 36.80 14.36
CA PHE A 135 -21.27 37.80 15.41
C PHE A 135 -20.10 38.78 15.48
N TRP A 136 -18.89 38.30 15.18
CA TRP A 136 -17.71 39.18 15.16
C TRP A 136 -17.81 40.30 14.14
N ARG A 137 -18.50 40.02 13.03
CA ARG A 137 -18.81 41.04 11.99
C ARG A 137 -19.66 42.21 12.50
N PHE A 138 -20.49 41.98 13.51
CA PHE A 138 -21.29 43.06 14.11
C PHE A 138 -20.50 43.94 15.09
N LEU A 139 -19.47 43.40 15.71
CA LEU A 139 -18.64 44.11 16.68
C LEU A 139 -17.46 44.83 16.03
N ALA A 140 -16.98 44.35 14.91
CA ALA A 140 -15.83 44.89 14.19
C ALA A 140 -16.28 45.63 12.93
N ILE A 141 -16.66 46.89 13.08
CA ILE A 141 -17.06 47.76 11.97
C ILE A 141 -15.85 47.90 11.02
N GLY A 142 -15.94 47.35 9.80
CA GLY A 142 -14.92 47.47 8.76
C GLY A 142 -13.97 46.30 8.55
N LEU A 143 -14.10 45.19 9.30
CA LEU A 143 -13.37 43.96 9.02
C LEU A 143 -14.20 43.03 8.12
N GLU A 144 -13.54 42.43 7.15
CA GLU A 144 -14.12 41.33 6.37
C GLU A 144 -14.49 40.21 7.33
N GLY A 145 -15.79 39.83 7.35
CA GLY A 145 -16.32 38.84 8.32
C GLY A 145 -15.89 37.41 8.01
N ARG A 146 -14.62 37.21 7.65
CA ARG A 146 -14.03 35.93 7.31
C ARG A 146 -12.69 35.77 8.03
N VAL A 147 -12.39 34.55 8.47
CA VAL A 147 -11.13 34.20 9.12
C VAL A 147 -10.45 33.11 8.30
N ASN A 148 -9.20 33.35 7.93
CA ASN A 148 -8.37 32.36 7.25
C ASN A 148 -7.96 31.25 8.22
N LEU A 149 -8.26 30.04 7.84
CA LEU A 149 -7.89 28.83 8.57
C LEU A 149 -6.94 28.00 7.71
N ALA A 150 -5.99 27.36 8.39
CA ALA A 150 -5.12 26.37 7.75
C ALA A 150 -5.01 25.12 8.60
N ALA A 151 -4.90 23.99 7.95
CA ALA A 151 -4.55 22.72 8.55
C ALA A 151 -3.47 22.05 7.71
N GLN A 152 -2.55 21.39 8.37
CA GLN A 152 -1.53 20.60 7.70
C GLN A 152 -1.52 19.17 8.24
N SER A 153 -1.11 18.25 7.40
CA SER A 153 -0.90 16.86 7.76
C SER A 153 0.33 16.32 7.04
N VAL A 154 1.04 15.44 7.70
CA VAL A 154 2.16 14.71 7.12
C VAL A 154 1.85 13.23 7.21
N ALA A 155 1.97 12.52 6.10
CA ALA A 155 1.90 11.07 6.07
C ALA A 155 3.09 10.51 5.29
N GLY A 156 3.45 9.28 5.59
CA GLY A 156 4.55 8.62 4.91
C GLY A 156 4.76 7.20 5.40
N GLN A 157 5.87 6.63 4.97
CA GLN A 157 6.24 5.28 5.38
C GLN A 157 6.77 5.28 6.82
N SER A 158 6.28 4.34 7.62
CA SER A 158 6.81 4.07 8.95
C SER A 158 8.18 3.40 8.89
N ALA A 159 8.79 3.18 10.05
CA ALA A 159 9.84 2.18 10.18
C ALA A 159 9.36 0.81 9.65
N PRO A 160 10.31 -0.07 9.23
CA PRO A 160 10.00 -1.41 8.76
C PRO A 160 9.09 -2.19 9.72
N VAL A 161 8.15 -2.96 9.16
CA VAL A 161 7.24 -3.76 9.97
C VAL A 161 7.90 -5.06 10.44
N CYS A 162 7.58 -5.43 11.67
CA CYS A 162 7.97 -6.71 12.27
C CYS A 162 6.92 -7.80 12.08
N GLN A 163 5.70 -7.40 11.80
CA GLN A 163 4.60 -8.29 11.44
C GLN A 163 3.90 -7.69 10.23
N ALA A 164 3.75 -8.48 9.19
CA ALA A 164 3.01 -8.11 7.99
C ALA A 164 1.80 -9.02 7.80
N CYS A 165 0.67 -8.40 7.49
CA CYS A 165 -0.56 -9.11 7.13
C CYS A 165 -0.82 -8.93 5.65
N GLY A 166 -1.48 -9.91 5.03
CA GLY A 166 -1.77 -9.82 3.61
C GLY A 166 -0.53 -9.93 2.72
N VAL A 167 0.48 -10.70 3.11
CA VAL A 167 1.60 -11.10 2.27
C VAL A 167 1.21 -12.24 1.34
N GLU A 168 1.88 -12.41 0.21
CA GLU A 168 1.57 -13.50 -0.71
C GLU A 168 1.65 -14.88 -0.04
N PRO A 169 0.85 -15.84 -0.46
CA PRO A 169 0.78 -17.17 0.17
C PRO A 169 1.95 -18.06 -0.24
N ILE A 170 3.13 -17.49 -0.41
CA ILE A 170 4.38 -18.20 -0.70
C ILE A 170 5.46 -17.72 0.26
N ALA A 171 6.42 -18.58 0.56
CA ALA A 171 7.65 -18.22 1.24
C ALA A 171 8.83 -18.43 0.30
N VAL A 172 9.68 -17.43 0.19
CA VAL A 172 10.85 -17.42 -0.70
C VAL A 172 12.10 -17.62 0.14
N GLN A 173 12.97 -18.53 -0.29
CA GLN A 173 14.22 -18.81 0.42
C GLN A 173 15.22 -17.66 0.23
N ALA A 174 15.91 -17.27 1.29
CA ALA A 174 17.02 -16.33 1.24
C ALA A 174 18.13 -16.83 0.30
N VAL A 175 18.74 -15.92 -0.45
CA VAL A 175 19.96 -16.21 -1.23
C VAL A 175 21.16 -16.29 -0.29
N SER A 176 21.19 -15.41 0.74
CA SER A 176 22.18 -15.42 1.80
C SER A 176 21.55 -14.96 3.11
N ILE A 177 21.70 -15.74 4.16
CA ILE A 177 21.24 -15.39 5.52
C ILE A 177 22.18 -14.44 6.25
N GLU A 178 23.40 -14.27 5.75
CA GLU A 178 24.39 -13.35 6.32
C GLU A 178 24.06 -11.89 5.98
N ASP A 179 23.39 -11.66 4.85
CA ASP A 179 22.88 -10.35 4.48
C ASP A 179 21.54 -10.10 5.17
N THR A 180 21.57 -9.29 6.22
CA THR A 180 20.35 -8.93 6.98
C THR A 180 19.52 -7.83 6.33
N VAL A 181 20.04 -7.17 5.28
CA VAL A 181 19.35 -6.07 4.60
C VAL A 181 18.49 -6.60 3.46
N ASP A 182 19.06 -7.32 2.52
CA ASP A 182 18.39 -7.81 1.33
C ASP A 182 18.39 -9.34 1.21
N PHE A 183 18.92 -10.06 2.20
CA PHE A 183 18.98 -11.53 2.23
C PHE A 183 19.70 -12.14 1.02
N GLY A 184 20.70 -11.41 0.51
CA GLY A 184 21.48 -11.78 -0.66
C GLY A 184 20.80 -11.48 -2.00
N PHE A 185 19.64 -10.86 -2.01
CA PHE A 185 19.01 -10.37 -3.23
C PHE A 185 19.65 -9.03 -3.64
N VAL A 186 19.80 -8.82 -4.94
CA VAL A 186 20.33 -7.57 -5.48
C VAL A 186 19.19 -6.75 -6.10
N PRO A 187 18.92 -5.53 -5.63
CA PRO A 187 17.89 -4.67 -6.21
C PRO A 187 18.11 -4.46 -7.72
N GLY A 188 17.05 -4.53 -8.50
CA GLY A 188 17.11 -4.43 -9.96
C GLY A 188 17.50 -5.73 -10.68
N THR A 189 17.70 -6.82 -9.94
CA THR A 189 18.01 -8.13 -10.53
C THR A 189 16.74 -8.96 -10.71
N ARG A 190 16.64 -9.65 -11.82
CA ARG A 190 15.54 -10.57 -12.14
C ARG A 190 15.86 -11.97 -11.67
N TYR A 191 14.99 -12.52 -10.87
CA TYR A 191 15.08 -13.88 -10.37
C TYR A 191 13.98 -14.76 -10.94
N THR A 192 14.29 -16.01 -11.22
CA THR A 192 13.29 -17.06 -11.39
C THR A 192 12.86 -17.54 -10.00
N LEU A 193 11.65 -17.25 -9.60
CA LEU A 193 11.02 -17.91 -8.45
C LEU A 193 10.47 -19.26 -8.91
N GLY A 194 11.00 -20.36 -8.36
CA GLY A 194 10.65 -21.71 -8.78
C GLY A 194 10.16 -22.52 -7.59
N TYR A 195 9.03 -23.23 -7.78
CA TYR A 195 8.47 -24.07 -6.72
C TYR A 195 9.47 -25.17 -6.29
N LEU A 196 9.65 -25.35 -5.00
CA LEU A 196 10.46 -26.41 -4.44
C LEU A 196 9.63 -27.69 -4.32
N CYS A 197 9.95 -28.67 -5.15
CA CYS A 197 9.33 -29.99 -5.13
C CYS A 197 10.17 -30.98 -4.35
N THR A 198 9.52 -31.94 -3.71
CA THR A 198 10.20 -33.11 -3.16
C THR A 198 10.43 -34.18 -4.23
N GLY A 199 11.68 -34.65 -4.39
CA GLY A 199 12.04 -35.81 -5.23
C GLY A 199 12.11 -35.59 -6.73
N GLY A 200 12.04 -34.34 -7.21
CA GLY A 200 12.23 -34.00 -8.64
C GLY A 200 13.58 -33.34 -8.90
N PRO A 201 14.02 -33.31 -10.18
CA PRO A 201 15.19 -32.53 -10.56
C PRO A 201 14.92 -31.06 -10.32
N THR A 202 15.92 -30.33 -9.83
CA THR A 202 15.84 -28.88 -9.66
C THR A 202 15.78 -28.22 -11.05
N PRO A 203 14.67 -27.56 -11.41
CA PRO A 203 14.57 -26.92 -12.73
C PRO A 203 15.50 -25.72 -12.80
N GLY A 204 16.00 -25.45 -14.01
CA GLY A 204 16.82 -24.27 -14.29
C GLY A 204 16.04 -22.96 -14.18
N ALA A 205 16.77 -21.85 -14.23
CA ALA A 205 16.21 -20.52 -14.35
C ALA A 205 15.47 -20.33 -15.71
N LEU A 206 14.51 -19.41 -15.72
CA LEU A 206 13.89 -18.93 -16.96
C LEU A 206 14.92 -18.09 -17.75
N ALA A 207 14.71 -17.98 -19.05
CA ALA A 207 15.50 -17.06 -19.83
C ALA A 207 15.36 -15.61 -19.31
N ASN A 208 16.41 -14.81 -19.46
CA ASN A 208 16.46 -13.42 -19.00
C ASN A 208 16.36 -13.23 -17.47
N THR A 209 16.66 -14.27 -16.70
CA THR A 209 16.82 -14.17 -15.24
C THR A 209 18.22 -14.62 -14.82
N ASP A 210 18.76 -14.01 -13.77
CA ASP A 210 20.13 -14.29 -13.32
C ASP A 210 20.27 -15.64 -12.61
N SER A 211 19.29 -15.97 -11.78
CA SER A 211 19.31 -17.21 -11.03
C SER A 211 17.92 -17.69 -10.62
N ARG A 212 17.85 -18.94 -10.19
CA ARG A 212 16.62 -19.51 -9.63
C ARG A 212 16.69 -19.49 -8.10
N VAL A 213 15.60 -19.02 -7.50
CA VAL A 213 15.38 -19.03 -6.06
C VAL A 213 14.16 -19.91 -5.74
N PRO A 214 14.26 -20.85 -4.81
CA PRO A 214 13.15 -21.72 -4.47
C PRO A 214 12.09 -20.98 -3.63
N TYR A 215 10.82 -21.33 -3.88
CA TYR A 215 9.72 -20.95 -3.01
C TYR A 215 8.85 -22.15 -2.68
N VAL A 216 8.08 -22.05 -1.61
CA VAL A 216 7.04 -23.01 -1.22
C VAL A 216 5.72 -22.29 -1.00
N MET A 217 4.61 -23.06 -1.11
CA MET A 217 3.29 -22.54 -0.80
C MET A 217 3.08 -22.51 0.72
N LEU A 218 2.55 -21.40 1.23
CA LEU A 218 2.10 -21.29 2.61
C LEU A 218 0.67 -21.80 2.71
N ASN A 219 0.42 -22.72 3.62
CA ASN A 219 -0.96 -23.10 3.94
C ASN A 219 -1.59 -22.03 4.83
N ARG A 220 -2.22 -21.05 4.19
CA ARG A 220 -2.91 -19.95 4.86
C ARG A 220 -4.42 -20.12 4.88
N LEU A 221 -4.92 -21.06 4.12
CA LEU A 221 -6.29 -21.48 4.12
C LEU A 221 -6.37 -22.73 5.00
N ASN A 222 -7.20 -22.70 6.02
CA ASN A 222 -7.38 -23.86 6.88
C ASN A 222 -7.64 -25.09 6.00
N GLU A 223 -6.92 -26.18 6.22
CA GLU A 223 -6.99 -27.41 5.42
C GLU A 223 -8.41 -27.99 5.33
N SER A 224 -9.29 -27.61 6.24
CA SER A 224 -10.70 -27.98 6.23
C SER A 224 -11.56 -27.13 5.28
N ALA A 225 -11.05 -26.03 4.74
CA ALA A 225 -11.79 -25.21 3.80
C ALA A 225 -11.64 -25.79 2.38
N THR A 226 -12.65 -26.43 1.89
CA THR A 226 -12.76 -26.87 0.49
C THR A 226 -13.05 -25.66 -0.40
N PHE A 227 -12.04 -24.85 -0.68
CA PHE A 227 -12.16 -23.86 -1.74
C PHE A 227 -12.08 -24.56 -3.09
N LEU A 228 -12.99 -24.22 -3.98
CA LEU A 228 -12.90 -24.62 -5.37
C LEU A 228 -11.67 -23.94 -6.01
N THR A 229 -11.06 -24.59 -6.99
CA THR A 229 -9.87 -24.07 -7.70
C THR A 229 -10.11 -22.67 -8.24
N ASP A 230 -11.32 -22.38 -8.65
CA ASP A 230 -11.74 -21.10 -9.21
C ASP A 230 -11.76 -19.99 -8.16
N GLU A 231 -12.28 -20.28 -6.96
CA GLU A 231 -12.28 -19.34 -5.84
C GLU A 231 -10.85 -19.02 -5.38
N LEU A 232 -9.96 -20.01 -5.35
CA LEU A 232 -8.56 -19.81 -5.05
C LEU A 232 -7.85 -18.95 -6.10
N THR A 233 -8.15 -19.17 -7.39
CA THR A 233 -7.60 -18.36 -8.47
C THR A 233 -8.00 -16.90 -8.32
N GLN A 234 -9.26 -16.63 -7.99
CA GLN A 234 -9.73 -15.26 -7.73
C GLN A 234 -9.03 -14.64 -6.52
N LEU A 235 -8.85 -15.38 -5.42
CA LEU A 235 -8.15 -14.89 -4.25
C LEU A 235 -6.69 -14.51 -4.58
N TYR A 236 -6.00 -15.33 -5.34
CA TYR A 236 -4.62 -15.05 -5.74
C TYR A 236 -4.53 -13.89 -6.74
N ARG A 237 -5.54 -13.71 -7.58
CA ARG A 237 -5.64 -12.56 -8.47
C ARG A 237 -5.80 -11.25 -7.71
N ILE A 238 -6.66 -11.24 -6.69
CA ILE A 238 -6.86 -10.06 -5.84
C ILE A 238 -5.57 -9.73 -5.09
N GLY A 239 -4.70 -10.71 -4.92
CA GLY A 239 -3.51 -10.67 -4.09
C GLY A 239 -3.83 -11.08 -2.66
N SER A 240 -2.79 -11.35 -1.90
CA SER A 240 -2.91 -11.80 -0.52
C SER A 240 -3.69 -10.85 0.40
N GLN A 241 -3.82 -9.59 0.02
CA GLN A 241 -4.59 -8.59 0.73
C GLN A 241 -6.11 -8.76 0.54
N GLY A 242 -6.52 -9.55 -0.45
CA GLY A 242 -7.90 -9.94 -0.69
C GLY A 242 -8.28 -11.30 -0.12
N LEU A 243 -7.32 -12.05 0.42
CA LEU A 243 -7.65 -13.28 1.12
C LEU A 243 -8.55 -12.96 2.32
N PRO A 244 -9.69 -13.66 2.49
CA PRO A 244 -10.55 -13.41 3.62
C PRO A 244 -9.76 -13.58 4.91
N PRO A 245 -9.99 -12.76 5.94
CA PRO A 245 -9.38 -12.97 7.22
C PRO A 245 -9.77 -14.36 7.70
N ALA A 246 -8.78 -15.22 7.88
CA ALA A 246 -8.99 -16.41 8.68
C ALA A 246 -9.54 -15.94 10.05
N SER A 247 -10.38 -16.73 10.64
CA SER A 247 -10.94 -16.44 11.97
C SER A 247 -9.86 -16.24 13.04
N ASP A 248 -8.62 -16.63 12.74
CA ASP A 248 -7.44 -16.43 13.57
C ASP A 248 -6.45 -15.46 12.90
N PRO A 249 -6.26 -14.24 13.46
CA PRO A 249 -5.28 -13.28 12.98
C PRO A 249 -3.84 -13.81 12.95
N ALA A 250 -3.50 -14.81 13.76
CA ALA A 250 -2.17 -15.42 13.79
C ALA A 250 -1.86 -16.17 12.50
N VAL A 251 -2.86 -16.72 11.83
CA VAL A 251 -2.71 -17.40 10.53
C VAL A 251 -2.57 -16.40 9.39
N TYR A 252 -3.03 -15.18 9.61
CA TYR A 252 -3.12 -14.14 8.58
C TYR A 252 -1.93 -13.21 8.52
N CYS A 253 -1.27 -13.01 9.66
CA CYS A 253 -0.13 -12.14 9.80
C CYS A 253 1.10 -12.97 10.15
N LEU A 254 2.15 -12.80 9.37
CA LEU A 254 3.45 -13.42 9.64
C LEU A 254 4.31 -12.46 10.44
N ARG A 255 5.03 -12.98 11.42
CA ARG A 255 5.92 -12.21 12.27
C ARG A 255 7.36 -12.60 12.02
N VAL A 256 8.22 -11.61 11.99
CA VAL A 256 9.67 -11.80 12.04
C VAL A 256 10.06 -12.04 13.49
N ASN A 257 10.76 -13.12 13.75
CA ASN A 257 11.32 -13.37 15.04
C ASN A 257 12.61 -14.21 14.89
N ALA A 258 13.72 -13.64 15.28
CA ALA A 258 15.02 -14.32 15.24
C ALA A 258 15.18 -15.36 16.34
N GLU A 259 14.41 -15.30 17.42
CA GLU A 259 14.56 -16.15 18.61
C GLU A 259 13.55 -17.29 18.66
N GLU A 260 12.36 -17.08 18.11
CA GLU A 260 11.29 -18.06 18.07
C GLU A 260 10.84 -18.32 16.64
N PRO A 261 10.95 -19.56 16.13
CA PRO A 261 10.49 -19.88 14.79
C PRO A 261 8.99 -19.61 14.68
N VAL A 262 8.61 -18.84 13.67
CA VAL A 262 7.20 -18.65 13.35
C VAL A 262 6.73 -19.89 12.60
N TRP A 263 5.72 -20.54 13.11
CA TRP A 263 5.09 -21.66 12.42
C TRP A 263 4.48 -21.17 11.10
N VAL A 264 5.07 -21.59 10.03
CA VAL A 264 4.54 -21.38 8.69
C VAL A 264 4.23 -22.77 8.17
N ASN A 265 2.95 -23.11 8.08
CA ASN A 265 2.55 -24.42 7.57
C ASN A 265 2.83 -24.46 6.06
N ALA A 266 4.06 -24.72 5.72
CA ALA A 266 4.54 -24.84 4.37
C ALA A 266 5.26 -26.19 4.25
N ALA A 267 4.86 -26.98 3.29
CA ALA A 267 5.54 -28.23 2.98
C ALA A 267 5.81 -28.28 1.48
N PRO A 268 7.01 -28.68 1.06
CA PRO A 268 7.25 -29.02 -0.33
C PRO A 268 6.32 -30.16 -0.73
N LEU A 269 5.53 -29.95 -1.77
CA LEU A 269 4.66 -30.97 -2.34
C LEU A 269 5.43 -31.77 -3.40
N ALA A 270 5.10 -33.03 -3.56
CA ALA A 270 5.68 -33.83 -4.62
C ALA A 270 5.25 -33.28 -5.99
N CYS A 271 6.20 -32.94 -6.84
CA CYS A 271 5.97 -32.69 -8.25
C CYS A 271 6.00 -34.02 -8.98
N ASN A 272 4.98 -34.35 -9.71
CA ASN A 272 5.04 -35.48 -10.65
C ASN A 272 5.57 -35.02 -12.01
N ALA A 273 5.99 -35.97 -12.84
CA ALA A 273 6.66 -35.68 -14.12
C ALA A 273 5.83 -34.84 -15.10
N ASN A 274 4.55 -34.64 -14.86
CA ASN A 274 3.61 -34.02 -15.79
C ASN A 274 2.89 -32.78 -15.25
N ARG A 275 2.97 -32.48 -13.94
CA ARG A 275 2.23 -31.37 -13.33
C ARG A 275 2.83 -30.92 -12.01
N VAL A 276 2.90 -29.62 -11.83
CA VAL A 276 2.96 -28.98 -10.52
C VAL A 276 1.66 -29.30 -9.78
N ALA A 277 1.72 -29.36 -8.46
CA ALA A 277 0.52 -29.51 -7.63
C ALA A 277 -0.55 -28.45 -8.01
N ASN A 278 -1.82 -28.85 -7.98
CA ASN A 278 -2.93 -27.97 -8.38
C ASN A 278 -2.90 -26.60 -7.72
N GLN A 279 -2.48 -26.52 -6.45
CA GLN A 279 -2.35 -25.26 -5.71
C GLN A 279 -1.35 -24.29 -6.34
N VAL A 280 -0.24 -24.80 -6.85
CA VAL A 280 0.77 -23.97 -7.51
C VAL A 280 0.29 -23.48 -8.89
N SER A 281 -0.38 -24.36 -9.66
CA SER A 281 -1.01 -23.95 -10.92
C SER A 281 -2.08 -22.88 -10.69
N THR A 282 -2.90 -23.05 -9.66
CA THR A 282 -3.94 -22.08 -9.26
C THR A 282 -3.33 -20.74 -8.85
N PHE A 283 -2.22 -20.77 -8.12
CA PHE A 283 -1.47 -19.57 -7.75
C PHE A 283 -0.93 -18.84 -8.98
N LEU A 284 -0.30 -19.57 -9.91
CA LEU A 284 0.20 -19.00 -11.17
C LEU A 284 -0.92 -18.42 -12.03
N CYS A 285 -2.09 -19.07 -12.07
CA CYS A 285 -3.29 -18.52 -12.73
C CYS A 285 -3.69 -17.17 -12.12
N GLY A 286 -3.70 -17.07 -10.79
CA GLY A 286 -3.97 -15.82 -10.08
C GLY A 286 -2.95 -14.72 -10.40
N LEU A 287 -1.66 -15.06 -10.50
CA LEU A 287 -0.62 -14.13 -10.90
C LEU A 287 -0.78 -13.69 -12.38
N ALA A 288 -1.08 -14.64 -13.28
CA ALA A 288 -1.29 -14.34 -14.69
C ALA A 288 -2.45 -13.35 -14.91
N ALA A 289 -3.53 -13.49 -14.15
CA ALA A 289 -4.68 -12.60 -14.20
C ALA A 289 -4.40 -11.15 -13.74
N ARG A 290 -3.22 -10.88 -13.15
CA ARG A 290 -2.80 -9.51 -12.81
C ARG A 290 -2.24 -8.75 -14.02
N PHE A 291 -1.89 -9.45 -15.10
CA PHE A 291 -1.40 -8.81 -16.33
C PHE A 291 -2.55 -8.40 -17.24
N ASP A 292 -3.42 -9.36 -17.57
CA ASP A 292 -4.59 -9.08 -18.40
C ASP A 292 -5.68 -10.14 -18.16
N ASN A 293 -6.89 -9.68 -17.98
CA ASN A 293 -8.05 -10.54 -17.78
C ASN A 293 -8.44 -11.32 -19.05
N ALA A 294 -8.13 -10.79 -20.22
CA ALA A 294 -8.48 -11.40 -21.49
C ALA A 294 -7.49 -12.50 -21.92
N THR A 295 -6.29 -12.52 -21.34
CA THR A 295 -5.18 -13.39 -21.76
C THR A 295 -4.82 -14.46 -20.72
N VAL A 296 -5.71 -14.72 -19.77
CA VAL A 296 -5.51 -15.82 -18.81
C VAL A 296 -5.33 -17.14 -19.61
N PRO A 297 -4.26 -17.91 -19.36
CA PRO A 297 -4.00 -19.14 -20.10
C PRO A 297 -5.18 -20.09 -20.05
N ALA A 298 -5.44 -20.80 -21.16
CA ALA A 298 -6.56 -21.76 -21.24
C ALA A 298 -6.51 -22.89 -20.20
N VAL A 299 -5.33 -23.12 -19.61
CA VAL A 299 -5.13 -24.04 -18.48
C VAL A 299 -5.75 -23.52 -17.18
N CYS A 300 -5.89 -22.22 -17.04
CA CYS A 300 -6.64 -21.59 -15.99
C CYS A 300 -8.11 -21.64 -16.42
N ASN A 301 -8.90 -22.52 -15.83
CA ASN A 301 -10.32 -22.56 -16.11
C ASN A 301 -10.88 -21.15 -16.04
N ALA A 302 -11.57 -20.72 -17.10
CA ALA A 302 -12.20 -19.42 -17.14
C ALA A 302 -13.22 -19.34 -16.00
N VAL A 303 -12.81 -18.73 -14.91
CA VAL A 303 -13.72 -18.41 -13.82
C VAL A 303 -14.69 -17.39 -14.40
N ALA A 304 -15.97 -17.68 -14.34
CA ALA A 304 -17.01 -16.70 -14.64
C ALA A 304 -16.93 -15.62 -13.54
N GLU A 305 -16.04 -14.66 -13.75
CA GLU A 305 -15.87 -13.55 -12.81
C GLU A 305 -17.08 -12.63 -12.91
N SER A 306 -17.64 -12.32 -11.75
CA SER A 306 -18.64 -11.26 -11.71
C SER A 306 -17.96 -9.95 -12.12
N ASP A 307 -18.59 -9.18 -12.99
CA ASP A 307 -18.09 -7.88 -13.45
C ASP A 307 -17.63 -6.97 -12.29
N THR A 308 -18.23 -7.13 -11.12
CA THR A 308 -17.91 -6.40 -9.90
C THR A 308 -16.53 -6.75 -9.34
N VAL A 309 -16.09 -8.02 -9.41
CA VAL A 309 -14.75 -8.44 -8.94
C VAL A 309 -13.69 -7.92 -9.90
N ILE A 310 -13.97 -7.97 -11.21
CA ILE A 310 -13.08 -7.44 -12.25
C ILE A 310 -12.92 -5.92 -12.09
N ALA A 311 -14.02 -5.20 -11.95
CA ALA A 311 -14.04 -3.74 -11.79
C ALA A 311 -13.30 -3.30 -10.51
N ALA A 312 -13.44 -4.06 -9.40
CA ALA A 312 -12.77 -3.78 -8.14
C ALA A 312 -11.26 -4.11 -8.17
N ASN A 313 -10.83 -5.02 -9.05
CA ASN A 313 -9.44 -5.50 -9.13
C ASN A 313 -8.98 -5.56 -10.59
N PRO A 314 -8.82 -4.41 -11.26
CA PRO A 314 -8.37 -4.39 -12.65
C PRO A 314 -6.97 -4.99 -12.77
N ALA A 315 -6.60 -5.39 -13.97
CA ALA A 315 -5.23 -5.76 -14.30
C ALA A 315 -4.27 -4.59 -14.03
N ASP A 316 -2.97 -4.88 -14.02
CA ASP A 316 -1.98 -3.83 -13.91
C ASP A 316 -2.06 -2.90 -15.13
N SER A 317 -1.88 -1.62 -14.89
CA SER A 317 -1.90 -0.62 -15.97
C SER A 317 -0.59 -0.58 -16.78
N ASP A 318 0.48 -1.17 -16.24
CA ASP A 318 1.76 -1.32 -16.92
C ASP A 318 2.07 -2.80 -17.13
N LEU A 319 1.97 -3.27 -18.37
CA LEU A 319 2.17 -4.67 -18.74
C LEU A 319 3.55 -4.90 -19.38
N ALA A 320 4.37 -3.86 -19.47
CA ALA A 320 5.68 -3.94 -20.09
C ALA A 320 6.64 -4.81 -19.28
N ASP A 321 7.64 -5.34 -19.96
CA ASP A 321 8.82 -5.91 -19.34
C ASP A 321 9.69 -4.76 -18.80
N ILE A 322 9.95 -4.74 -17.50
CA ILE A 322 10.59 -3.61 -16.81
C ILE A 322 12.02 -4.00 -16.42
N GLU A 323 13.01 -3.29 -16.97
CA GLU A 323 14.41 -3.46 -16.60
C GLU A 323 14.80 -2.64 -15.38
N ASP A 324 14.28 -1.41 -15.28
CA ASP A 324 14.47 -0.52 -14.14
C ASP A 324 13.12 -0.24 -13.46
N TYR A 325 13.01 -0.67 -12.22
CA TYR A 325 11.80 -0.45 -11.45
C TYR A 325 11.36 1.01 -11.35
N THR A 326 12.28 1.97 -11.40
CA THR A 326 11.95 3.39 -11.32
C THR A 326 11.08 3.86 -12.49
N ALA A 327 11.14 3.16 -13.62
CA ALA A 327 10.32 3.43 -14.82
C ALA A 327 8.92 2.80 -14.77
N TYR A 328 8.61 1.96 -13.77
CA TYR A 328 7.29 1.34 -13.64
C TYR A 328 6.20 2.38 -13.39
N THR A 329 5.13 2.33 -14.18
CA THR A 329 4.00 3.27 -14.15
C THR A 329 2.67 2.61 -13.77
N GLY A 330 2.71 1.35 -13.36
CA GLY A 330 1.53 0.55 -13.06
C GLY A 330 0.84 0.90 -11.74
N ASN A 331 -0.25 0.21 -11.51
CA ASN A 331 -1.10 0.40 -10.33
C ASN A 331 -0.73 -0.50 -9.14
N ASN A 332 0.46 -1.06 -9.13
CA ASN A 332 1.03 -1.97 -8.12
C ASN A 332 0.38 -3.38 -8.08
N ARG A 333 -0.39 -3.77 -9.08
CA ARG A 333 -1.01 -5.11 -9.12
C ARG A 333 0.00 -6.23 -9.34
N ARG A 334 1.09 -5.95 -10.04
CA ARG A 334 2.20 -6.88 -10.28
C ARG A 334 3.16 -6.98 -9.11
N ILE A 335 3.03 -6.15 -8.07
CA ILE A 335 3.95 -6.15 -6.96
C ILE A 335 3.48 -7.11 -5.88
N ILE A 336 4.33 -8.04 -5.53
CA ILE A 336 4.11 -9.03 -4.46
C ILE A 336 4.99 -8.73 -3.26
N THR A 337 4.43 -8.87 -2.07
CA THR A 337 5.19 -8.86 -0.81
C THR A 337 5.23 -10.29 -0.29
N VAL A 338 6.42 -10.83 -0.14
CA VAL A 338 6.64 -12.21 0.29
C VAL A 338 7.48 -12.28 1.56
N PRO A 339 7.22 -13.25 2.45
CA PRO A 339 8.13 -13.58 3.52
C PRO A 339 9.40 -14.24 2.96
N ILE A 340 10.55 -13.81 3.44
CA ILE A 340 11.84 -14.45 3.18
C ILE A 340 12.14 -15.38 4.35
N VAL A 341 12.51 -16.61 4.04
CA VAL A 341 12.78 -17.67 5.02
C VAL A 341 14.20 -18.17 4.88
N GLU A 342 14.75 -18.71 5.97
CA GLU A 342 16.10 -19.26 5.97
C GLU A 342 16.21 -20.47 5.03
N THR A 343 15.25 -21.38 5.11
CA THR A 343 15.18 -22.56 4.25
C THR A 343 13.72 -22.83 3.87
N ALA A 344 13.51 -23.22 2.62
CA ALA A 344 12.21 -23.64 2.13
C ALA A 344 12.01 -25.18 2.18
N ALA A 345 13.01 -25.93 2.62
CA ALA A 345 12.99 -27.40 2.61
C ALA A 345 12.26 -28.03 3.81
N GLU A 346 11.94 -27.24 4.82
CA GLU A 346 11.36 -27.70 6.08
C GLU A 346 9.87 -27.32 6.18
N SER A 347 9.12 -28.05 7.00
CA SER A 347 7.72 -27.76 7.30
C SER A 347 7.54 -26.59 8.27
N THR A 348 8.57 -26.29 9.05
CA THR A 348 8.63 -25.14 9.97
C THR A 348 9.76 -24.25 9.53
N MET A 349 9.48 -22.97 9.35
CA MET A 349 10.45 -22.01 8.81
C MET A 349 10.50 -20.76 9.68
N VAL A 350 11.71 -20.21 9.78
CA VAL A 350 11.90 -18.91 10.40
C VAL A 350 11.73 -17.83 9.33
N VAL A 351 10.80 -16.90 9.57
CA VAL A 351 10.65 -15.72 8.72
C VAL A 351 11.73 -14.72 9.10
N LEU A 352 12.66 -14.47 8.20
CA LEU A 352 13.74 -13.50 8.36
C LEU A 352 13.27 -12.06 8.14
N GLY A 353 12.32 -11.87 7.20
CA GLY A 353 11.79 -10.58 6.85
C GLY A 353 10.81 -10.65 5.70
N PHE A 354 10.41 -9.48 5.22
CA PHE A 354 9.51 -9.34 4.08
C PHE A 354 10.20 -8.54 2.98
N ARG A 355 10.09 -9.02 1.73
CA ARG A 355 10.66 -8.33 0.58
C ARG A 355 9.65 -8.28 -0.55
N GLN A 356 9.90 -7.38 -1.49
CA GLN A 356 8.98 -7.10 -2.58
C GLN A 356 9.62 -7.40 -3.92
N PHE A 357 8.80 -7.95 -4.81
CA PHE A 357 9.17 -8.28 -6.17
C PHE A 357 8.09 -7.76 -7.11
N LEU A 358 8.51 -7.21 -8.24
CA LEU A 358 7.65 -6.92 -9.37
C LEU A 358 7.59 -8.17 -10.25
N ILE A 359 6.41 -8.74 -10.43
CA ILE A 359 6.22 -9.89 -11.30
C ILE A 359 6.45 -9.45 -12.74
N GLU A 360 7.31 -10.17 -13.47
CA GLU A 360 7.61 -9.90 -14.86
C GLU A 360 6.88 -10.87 -15.78
N PRO A 361 6.60 -10.48 -17.03
CA PRO A 361 6.16 -11.41 -18.06
C PRO A 361 7.15 -12.58 -18.17
N ALA A 362 6.66 -13.78 -18.41
CA ALA A 362 7.56 -14.89 -18.72
C ALA A 362 8.36 -14.58 -19.99
N ALA A 363 9.61 -15.00 -20.03
CA ALA A 363 10.47 -14.76 -21.19
C ALA A 363 9.78 -15.24 -22.48
N ASN A 364 9.64 -14.36 -23.43
CA ASN A 364 8.96 -14.55 -24.73
C ASN A 364 7.43 -14.69 -24.69
N ASP A 365 6.80 -14.63 -23.53
CA ASP A 365 5.34 -14.63 -23.37
C ASP A 365 4.92 -13.37 -22.61
N SER A 366 3.84 -12.76 -23.05
CA SER A 366 3.24 -11.59 -22.36
C SER A 366 2.51 -11.94 -21.07
N THR A 367 2.58 -13.20 -20.61
CA THR A 367 1.87 -13.71 -19.43
C THR A 367 2.68 -14.78 -18.70
N ILE A 368 2.42 -14.91 -17.40
CA ILE A 368 2.97 -16.01 -16.60
C ILE A 368 2.46 -17.34 -17.13
N ASN A 369 3.36 -18.28 -17.38
CA ASN A 369 3.00 -19.61 -17.84
C ASN A 369 2.47 -20.47 -16.67
N ALA A 370 1.17 -20.47 -16.47
CA ALA A 370 0.53 -21.29 -15.45
C ALA A 370 0.60 -22.80 -15.71
N ALA A 371 1.03 -23.20 -16.90
CA ALA A 371 1.30 -24.60 -17.24
C ALA A 371 2.78 -25.02 -17.02
N ASP A 372 3.62 -24.11 -16.51
CA ASP A 372 5.01 -24.45 -16.20
C ASP A 372 5.05 -25.57 -15.15
N GLN A 373 5.67 -26.69 -15.55
CA GLN A 373 5.71 -27.91 -14.71
C GLN A 373 6.48 -27.73 -13.41
N ASN A 374 7.26 -26.68 -13.29
CA ASN A 374 8.10 -26.38 -12.15
C ASN A 374 7.62 -25.15 -11.37
N GLY A 375 6.44 -24.66 -11.70
CA GLY A 375 5.83 -23.52 -11.01
C GLY A 375 6.67 -22.24 -11.09
N ARG A 376 7.41 -22.05 -12.21
CA ARG A 376 8.35 -20.93 -12.31
C ARG A 376 7.66 -19.66 -12.83
N PHE A 377 8.09 -18.53 -12.27
CA PHE A 377 7.77 -17.22 -12.79
C PHE A 377 8.96 -16.26 -12.58
N ALA A 378 9.08 -15.28 -13.45
CA ALA A 378 10.11 -14.26 -13.34
C ALA A 378 9.64 -13.10 -12.49
N ALA A 379 10.52 -12.55 -11.66
CA ALA A 379 10.24 -11.38 -10.87
C ALA A 379 11.49 -10.52 -10.64
N LEU A 380 11.34 -9.21 -10.78
CA LEU A 380 12.37 -8.22 -10.52
C LEU A 380 12.39 -7.91 -9.01
N TYR A 381 13.53 -8.07 -8.37
CA TYR A 381 13.67 -7.72 -6.97
C TYR A 381 13.72 -6.19 -6.77
N ILE A 382 12.80 -5.66 -5.96
CA ILE A 382 12.66 -4.22 -5.73
C ILE A 382 12.93 -3.79 -4.28
N GLY A 383 13.30 -4.74 -3.40
CA GLY A 383 13.58 -4.46 -1.99
C GLY A 383 12.33 -4.29 -1.14
N SER A 384 12.18 -3.14 -0.50
CA SER A 384 11.07 -2.82 0.43
C SER A 384 10.58 -1.40 0.17
N ARG A 385 10.14 -1.12 -1.04
CA ARG A 385 9.81 0.25 -1.49
C ARG A 385 8.38 0.65 -1.23
N ILE A 386 7.45 -0.31 -1.26
CA ILE A 386 6.02 -0.03 -1.19
C ILE A 386 5.51 -0.29 0.22
N PRO A 387 4.77 0.65 0.82
CA PRO A 387 4.20 0.43 2.14
C PRO A 387 3.16 -0.70 2.11
N VAL A 388 3.23 -1.58 3.11
CA VAL A 388 2.18 -2.59 3.30
C VAL A 388 0.93 -1.94 3.90
N LYS A 389 -0.23 -2.50 3.58
CA LYS A 389 -1.51 -1.96 4.09
C LYS A 389 -1.68 -2.21 5.59
N GLN A 390 -1.25 -3.36 6.07
CA GLN A 390 -1.40 -3.75 7.46
C GLN A 390 -0.11 -4.38 7.98
N GLY A 391 0.29 -3.98 9.19
CA GLY A 391 1.47 -4.50 9.85
C GLY A 391 1.70 -3.85 11.21
N ARG A 392 2.60 -4.43 12.00
CA ARG A 392 3.07 -3.87 13.28
C ARG A 392 4.56 -3.62 13.21
N ILE A 393 5.00 -2.52 13.78
CA ILE A 393 6.40 -2.09 13.81
C ILE A 393 7.11 -2.50 15.10
N ASP A 394 6.38 -3.00 16.09
CA ASP A 394 6.88 -3.43 17.38
C ASP A 394 7.05 -4.95 17.45
N GLY A 395 7.97 -5.38 18.30
CA GLY A 395 8.11 -6.79 18.69
C GLY A 395 9.12 -7.59 17.89
N CYS A 396 10.07 -6.98 17.19
CA CYS A 396 11.25 -7.65 16.67
C CYS A 396 12.52 -6.85 17.00
N THR A 397 13.66 -7.56 17.00
CA THR A 397 14.97 -6.99 17.25
C THR A 397 15.63 -6.42 15.99
N GLN A 398 15.15 -6.81 14.81
CA GLN A 398 15.67 -6.37 13.51
C GLN A 398 14.55 -5.81 12.65
N ALA A 399 14.83 -4.70 12.00
CA ALA A 399 13.93 -4.09 11.04
C ALA A 399 13.96 -4.90 9.73
N ALA A 400 12.86 -5.57 9.41
CA ALA A 400 12.92 -6.65 8.45
C ALA A 400 11.91 -6.57 7.30
N GLY A 401 11.34 -5.40 6.98
CA GLY A 401 10.36 -5.34 5.93
C GLY A 401 10.05 -3.93 5.42
N PRO A 402 9.12 -3.80 4.49
CA PRO A 402 8.58 -2.51 4.10
C PRO A 402 7.88 -1.84 5.28
N GLY A 403 7.77 -0.51 5.26
CA GLY A 403 6.96 0.24 6.21
C GLY A 403 5.47 0.10 5.92
N LYS A 404 4.65 0.69 6.77
CA LYS A 404 3.23 0.96 6.50
C LYS A 404 2.99 2.46 6.45
N VAL A 405 1.90 2.90 5.83
CA VAL A 405 1.53 4.32 5.85
C VAL A 405 1.07 4.72 7.24
N VAL A 406 1.66 5.80 7.76
CA VAL A 406 1.31 6.40 9.05
C VAL A 406 1.24 7.92 8.94
N LEU A 407 0.48 8.53 9.83
CA LEU A 407 0.51 9.97 10.04
C LEU A 407 1.70 10.30 10.96
N HIS A 408 2.49 11.29 10.55
CA HIS A 408 3.54 11.90 11.38
C HIS A 408 3.00 13.21 11.95
N GLN A 409 3.02 13.35 13.27
CA GLN A 409 2.55 14.54 13.98
C GLN A 409 3.72 15.33 14.55
#